data_67080cf1ff2ef1fafc48c1da80f4f94c
#
_entry.id   67080cf1ff2ef1fafc48c1da80f4f94c
#
_cell.length_a   1.000
_cell.length_b   1.000
_cell.length_c   1.000
_cell.angle_alpha   90.00
_cell.angle_beta   90.00
_cell.angle_gamma   90.00
#
_symmetry.space_group_name_H-M   'P 1'
#
loop_
_entity.id
_entity.type
_entity.pdbx_description
1 polymer ?
#
loop_
_entity_poly.entity_id
_entity_poly.type
_entity_poly.pdbx_seq_one_letter_code
_entity_poly.pdbx_strand_id
1 'polypeptide(L)'
;QKPESLLYRILLASTNKDDFIFDPFLGTGTTAVVAKKMGRNYFGIEKEKKYFNAAKQRLQKTVKIEDHYLDTIKKNKSKPRIPFGSLVELGIIKPGMSVFDQKKKVNAKIMADGSIKHQNSEGSIHKVAAKIIGAESCNGWTYWHYNENGSMIPIDNLRQRLLFKNT
;
A
#
# COMPACT_ATOMS: atom_id res chain seq x y z
N GLN A 1 -1.35 -26.10 -7.52
CA GLN A 1 -1.12 -25.72 -6.14
C GLN A 1 -1.25 -24.20 -6.00
N LYS A 2 -2.02 -23.69 -5.03
CA LYS A 2 -2.16 -22.24 -4.81
C LYS A 2 -0.84 -21.64 -4.35
N PRO A 3 -0.44 -20.46 -4.84
CA PRO A 3 0.79 -19.79 -4.41
C PRO A 3 0.74 -19.45 -2.91
N GLU A 4 1.81 -19.73 -2.17
CA GLU A 4 1.90 -19.38 -0.74
C GLU A 4 1.74 -17.86 -0.52
N SER A 5 2.26 -17.03 -1.44
CA SER A 5 2.16 -15.57 -1.36
C SER A 5 0.72 -15.05 -1.33
N LEU A 6 -0.20 -15.73 -2.03
CA LEU A 6 -1.62 -15.40 -1.98
C LEU A 6 -2.22 -15.67 -0.60
N LEU A 7 -1.94 -16.86 -0.05
CA LEU A 7 -2.43 -17.25 1.28
C LEU A 7 -1.81 -16.37 2.40
N TYR A 8 -0.54 -15.99 2.26
CA TYR A 8 0.05 -14.98 3.15
C TYR A 8 -0.76 -13.69 3.21
N ARG A 9 -1.15 -13.17 2.05
CA ARG A 9 -1.96 -11.93 1.98
C ARG A 9 -3.33 -12.10 2.62
N ILE A 10 -3.99 -13.22 2.35
CA ILE A 10 -5.32 -13.52 2.90
C ILE A 10 -5.23 -13.62 4.43
N LEU A 11 -4.36 -14.48 4.95
CA LEU A 11 -4.24 -14.70 6.39
C LEU A 11 -3.77 -13.45 7.13
N LEU A 12 -2.86 -12.66 6.55
CA LEU A 12 -2.40 -11.41 7.15
C LEU A 12 -3.51 -10.36 7.25
N ALA A 13 -4.43 -10.35 6.29
CA ALA A 13 -5.54 -9.38 6.24
C ALA A 13 -6.73 -9.78 7.12
N SER A 14 -6.95 -11.07 7.36
CA SER A 14 -8.17 -11.60 7.99
C SER A 14 -7.96 -12.25 9.36
N THR A 15 -6.70 -12.41 9.82
CA THR A 15 -6.40 -13.13 11.08
C THR A 15 -5.24 -12.49 11.84
N ASN A 16 -5.22 -12.75 13.15
CA ASN A 16 -4.13 -12.37 14.04
C ASN A 16 -3.25 -13.59 14.40
N LYS A 17 -2.13 -13.31 15.09
CA LYS A 17 -1.31 -14.35 15.71
C LYS A 17 -2.16 -15.19 16.67
N ASP A 18 -1.87 -16.49 16.71
CA ASP A 18 -2.54 -17.50 17.52
C ASP A 18 -4.00 -17.80 17.15
N ASP A 19 -4.59 -17.09 16.15
CA ASP A 19 -5.89 -17.42 15.59
C ASP A 19 -5.88 -18.83 14.98
N PHE A 20 -7.06 -19.43 14.89
CA PHE A 20 -7.27 -20.78 14.38
C PHE A 20 -7.74 -20.76 12.92
N ILE A 21 -6.99 -21.42 12.05
CA ILE A 21 -7.27 -21.53 10.62
C ILE A 21 -7.81 -22.92 10.31
N PHE A 22 -9.00 -22.98 9.71
CA PHE A 22 -9.61 -24.22 9.28
C PHE A 22 -9.65 -24.32 7.75
N ASP A 23 -9.14 -25.43 7.20
CA ASP A 23 -9.20 -25.72 5.76
C ASP A 23 -9.79 -27.13 5.55
N PRO A 24 -11.07 -27.24 5.14
CA PRO A 24 -11.72 -28.52 4.93
C PRO A 24 -11.26 -29.25 3.65
N PHE A 25 -10.46 -28.60 2.80
CA PHE A 25 -9.90 -29.16 1.57
C PHE A 25 -8.39 -28.90 1.49
N LEU A 26 -7.68 -29.45 2.48
CA LEU A 26 -6.28 -29.11 2.76
C LEU A 26 -5.33 -29.35 1.58
N GLY A 27 -5.58 -30.39 0.76
CA GLY A 27 -4.71 -30.77 -0.35
C GLY A 27 -3.29 -31.07 0.13
N THR A 28 -2.30 -30.45 -0.51
CA THR A 28 -0.88 -30.57 -0.13
C THR A 28 -0.48 -29.66 1.04
N GLY A 29 -1.44 -29.08 1.77
CA GLY A 29 -1.22 -28.36 3.03
C GLY A 29 -0.71 -26.92 2.89
N THR A 30 -0.94 -26.24 1.78
CA THR A 30 -0.41 -24.87 1.60
C THR A 30 -0.97 -23.88 2.64
N THR A 31 -2.26 -23.96 2.95
CA THR A 31 -2.90 -23.14 3.99
C THR A 31 -2.27 -23.38 5.37
N ALA A 32 -2.11 -24.64 5.76
CA ALA A 32 -1.52 -25.01 7.05
C ALA A 32 -0.03 -24.62 7.15
N VAL A 33 0.72 -24.77 6.07
CA VAL A 33 2.13 -24.33 6.00
C VAL A 33 2.24 -22.83 6.21
N VAL A 34 1.41 -22.03 5.55
CA VAL A 34 1.41 -20.58 5.70
C VAL A 34 0.95 -20.19 7.11
N ALA A 35 -0.11 -20.81 7.63
CA ALA A 35 -0.58 -20.59 9.00
C ALA A 35 0.54 -20.84 10.01
N LYS A 36 1.23 -22.00 9.92
CA LYS A 36 2.36 -22.34 10.77
C LYS A 36 3.50 -21.33 10.67
N LYS A 37 3.90 -20.94 9.45
CA LYS A 37 4.94 -19.93 9.23
C LYS A 37 4.62 -18.60 9.91
N MET A 38 3.34 -18.22 9.92
CA MET A 38 2.85 -16.95 10.49
C MET A 38 2.46 -17.04 11.97
N GLY A 39 2.69 -18.17 12.65
CA GLY A 39 2.34 -18.35 14.07
C GLY A 39 0.84 -18.43 14.33
N ARG A 40 0.06 -18.97 13.38
CA ARG A 40 -1.35 -19.31 13.57
C ARG A 40 -1.49 -20.80 13.85
N ASN A 41 -2.55 -21.14 14.59
CA ASN A 41 -2.99 -22.53 14.73
C ASN A 41 -3.72 -22.96 13.46
N TYR A 42 -3.70 -24.24 13.15
CA TYR A 42 -4.36 -24.74 11.94
C TYR A 42 -4.95 -26.13 12.16
N PHE A 43 -6.04 -26.38 11.48
CA PHE A 43 -6.66 -27.69 11.35
C PHE A 43 -7.11 -27.86 9.89
N GLY A 44 -6.88 -29.03 9.32
CA GLY A 44 -7.26 -29.29 7.95
C GLY A 44 -7.70 -30.72 7.72
N ILE A 45 -8.60 -30.91 6.77
CA ILE A 45 -9.12 -32.24 6.36
C ILE A 45 -8.64 -32.49 4.93
N GLU A 46 -8.14 -33.70 4.70
CA GLU A 46 -7.79 -34.18 3.37
C GLU A 46 -8.16 -35.67 3.24
N LYS A 47 -8.96 -35.97 2.22
CA LYS A 47 -9.47 -37.30 1.95
C LYS A 47 -8.39 -38.21 1.35
N GLU A 48 -7.60 -37.67 0.43
CA GLU A 48 -6.60 -38.39 -0.32
C GLU A 48 -5.32 -38.61 0.49
N LYS A 49 -5.02 -39.83 0.85
CA LYS A 49 -3.84 -40.21 1.65
C LYS A 49 -2.52 -39.73 1.08
N LYS A 50 -2.41 -39.66 -0.25
CA LYS A 50 -1.22 -39.13 -0.95
C LYS A 50 -0.99 -37.63 -0.62
N TYR A 51 -2.05 -36.81 -0.70
CA TYR A 51 -1.96 -35.39 -0.40
C TYR A 51 -1.80 -35.14 1.10
N PHE A 52 -2.49 -35.90 1.95
CA PHE A 52 -2.31 -35.83 3.40
C PHE A 52 -0.85 -36.09 3.81
N ASN A 53 -0.21 -37.14 3.27
CA ASN A 53 1.18 -37.45 3.55
C ASN A 53 2.12 -36.32 3.05
N ALA A 54 1.87 -35.75 1.88
CA ALA A 54 2.62 -34.61 1.35
C ALA A 54 2.48 -33.38 2.27
N ALA A 55 1.27 -33.08 2.73
CA ALA A 55 1.01 -31.98 3.67
C ALA A 55 1.78 -32.20 4.98
N LYS A 56 1.73 -33.41 5.55
CA LYS A 56 2.44 -33.77 6.77
C LYS A 56 3.95 -33.56 6.64
N GLN A 57 4.55 -34.05 5.56
CA GLN A 57 5.99 -33.84 5.30
C GLN A 57 6.38 -32.37 5.16
N ARG A 58 5.56 -31.56 4.44
CA ARG A 58 5.80 -30.12 4.31
C ARG A 58 5.72 -29.41 5.66
N LEU A 59 4.71 -29.73 6.46
CA LEU A 59 4.54 -29.16 7.79
C LEU A 59 5.70 -29.49 8.75
N GLN A 60 6.23 -30.72 8.69
CA GLN A 60 7.41 -31.09 9.49
C GLN A 60 8.64 -30.24 9.15
N LYS A 61 8.83 -29.92 7.86
CA LYS A 61 9.96 -29.11 7.39
C LYS A 61 9.73 -27.60 7.56
N THR A 62 8.52 -27.18 7.94
CA THR A 62 8.16 -25.77 8.03
C THR A 62 8.59 -25.20 9.37
N VAL A 63 9.37 -24.12 9.34
CA VAL A 63 9.78 -23.33 10.50
C VAL A 63 8.89 -22.08 10.59
N LYS A 64 8.59 -21.64 11.82
CA LYS A 64 7.89 -20.37 12.08
C LYS A 64 8.78 -19.19 11.68
N ILE A 65 8.20 -18.20 11.03
CA ILE A 65 8.90 -16.94 10.72
C ILE A 65 8.87 -16.07 11.97
N GLU A 66 9.99 -15.40 12.27
CA GLU A 66 10.07 -14.49 13.41
C GLU A 66 9.08 -13.33 13.26
N ASP A 67 8.44 -12.96 14.35
CA ASP A 67 7.35 -11.97 14.40
C ASP A 67 7.76 -10.59 13.83
N HIS A 68 9.01 -10.19 14.03
CA HIS A 68 9.57 -8.95 13.52
C HIS A 68 9.44 -8.81 11.98
N TYR A 69 9.57 -9.90 11.19
CA TYR A 69 9.34 -9.88 9.75
C TYR A 69 7.86 -9.65 9.40
N LEU A 70 6.95 -10.25 10.17
CA LEU A 70 5.50 -10.11 9.96
C LEU A 70 5.04 -8.69 10.31
N ASP A 71 5.60 -8.08 11.34
CA ASP A 71 5.30 -6.69 11.72
C ASP A 71 5.83 -5.68 10.71
N THR A 72 6.97 -5.94 10.10
CA THR A 72 7.50 -5.11 9.00
C THR A 72 6.57 -5.14 7.79
N ILE A 73 6.00 -6.30 7.45
CA ILE A 73 5.02 -6.44 6.35
C ILE A 73 3.71 -5.72 6.70
N LYS A 74 3.22 -5.80 7.96
CA LYS A 74 2.03 -5.07 8.43
C LYS A 74 2.23 -3.55 8.38
N LYS A 75 3.35 -3.04 8.88
CA LYS A 75 3.66 -1.60 8.88
C LYS A 75 3.72 -1.01 7.47
N ASN A 76 4.18 -1.77 6.49
CA ASN A 76 4.20 -1.33 5.09
C ASN A 76 2.81 -1.27 4.43
N LYS A 77 1.78 -1.95 5.01
CA LYS A 77 0.41 -1.98 4.46
C LYS A 77 -0.51 -0.85 4.93
N SER A 78 -0.20 -0.17 6.01
CA SER A 78 -1.14 0.73 6.71
C SER A 78 -0.79 2.21 6.67
N LYS A 79 0.00 2.68 5.70
CA LYS A 79 0.07 4.14 5.53
C LYS A 79 -1.29 4.62 5.01
N PRO A 80 -2.06 5.38 5.79
CA PRO A 80 -3.36 5.88 5.36
C PRO A 80 -3.18 6.67 4.06
N ARG A 81 -4.06 6.42 3.08
CA ARG A 81 -4.08 7.18 1.84
C ARG A 81 -4.67 8.56 2.16
N ILE A 82 -3.83 9.58 2.18
CA ILE A 82 -4.27 10.97 2.30
C ILE A 82 -4.52 11.49 0.88
N PRO A 83 -5.77 11.80 0.48
CA PRO A 83 -6.06 12.46 -0.78
C PRO A 83 -5.41 13.85 -0.82
N PHE A 84 -5.08 14.35 -2.02
CA PHE A 84 -4.52 15.69 -2.16
C PHE A 84 -5.48 16.79 -1.66
N GLY A 85 -6.79 16.62 -1.88
CA GLY A 85 -7.82 17.53 -1.37
C GLY A 85 -7.77 17.72 0.14
N SER A 86 -7.40 16.69 0.91
CA SER A 86 -7.27 16.82 2.37
C SER A 86 -6.19 17.83 2.80
N LEU A 87 -5.16 18.08 1.99
CA LEU A 87 -4.19 19.14 2.26
C LEU A 87 -4.82 20.53 2.14
N VAL A 88 -5.79 20.68 1.25
CA VAL A 88 -6.56 21.92 1.06
C VAL A 88 -7.56 22.11 2.20
N GLU A 89 -8.32 21.07 2.54
CA GLU A 89 -9.30 21.06 3.64
C GLU A 89 -8.64 21.39 5.00
N LEU A 90 -7.45 20.86 5.24
CA LEU A 90 -6.66 21.13 6.46
C LEU A 90 -5.90 22.48 6.42
N GLY A 91 -6.04 23.25 5.36
CA GLY A 91 -5.40 24.56 5.23
C GLY A 91 -3.87 24.54 5.07
N ILE A 92 -3.28 23.37 4.82
CA ILE A 92 -1.83 23.23 4.61
C ILE A 92 -1.43 23.83 3.27
N ILE A 93 -2.28 23.69 2.27
CA ILE A 93 -2.17 24.31 0.97
C ILE A 93 -3.43 25.17 0.76
N LYS A 94 -3.25 26.38 0.28
CA LYS A 94 -4.38 27.28 0.02
C LYS A 94 -4.80 27.20 -1.46
N PRO A 95 -6.10 27.26 -1.78
CA PRO A 95 -6.58 27.47 -3.14
C PRO A 95 -5.90 28.71 -3.78
N GLY A 96 -5.58 28.61 -5.06
CA GLY A 96 -4.86 29.67 -5.78
C GLY A 96 -3.34 29.58 -5.71
N MET A 97 -2.77 28.80 -4.80
CA MET A 97 -1.33 28.52 -4.80
C MET A 97 -0.94 27.74 -6.04
N SER A 98 0.32 27.94 -6.47
CA SER A 98 0.88 27.24 -7.62
C SER A 98 1.81 26.10 -7.19
N VAL A 99 1.71 24.98 -7.89
CA VAL A 99 2.67 23.88 -7.87
C VAL A 99 3.41 23.83 -9.20
N PHE A 100 4.61 23.32 -9.20
CA PHE A 100 5.53 23.35 -10.34
C PHE A 100 6.07 21.95 -10.64
N ASP A 101 6.53 21.72 -11.86
CA ASP A 101 7.46 20.62 -12.12
C ASP A 101 8.83 20.90 -11.46
N GLN A 102 9.67 19.89 -11.33
CA GLN A 102 10.98 20.01 -10.67
C GLN A 102 11.87 21.12 -11.28
N LYS A 103 11.75 21.36 -12.57
CA LYS A 103 12.54 22.36 -13.34
C LYS A 103 11.89 23.73 -13.43
N LYS A 104 10.74 23.94 -12.79
CA LYS A 104 9.92 25.17 -12.85
C LYS A 104 9.48 25.57 -14.27
N LYS A 105 9.45 24.64 -15.22
CA LYS A 105 9.01 24.88 -16.59
C LYS A 105 7.50 24.86 -16.75
N VAL A 106 6.83 24.11 -15.87
CA VAL A 106 5.38 23.92 -15.86
C VAL A 106 4.84 24.32 -14.49
N ASN A 107 3.70 25.01 -14.47
CA ASN A 107 2.99 25.36 -13.25
C ASN A 107 1.51 24.96 -13.35
N ALA A 108 0.88 24.64 -12.22
CA ALA A 108 -0.55 24.45 -12.11
C ALA A 108 -1.08 25.16 -10.86
N LYS A 109 -2.29 25.72 -10.95
CA LYS A 109 -2.98 26.34 -9.81
C LYS A 109 -3.80 25.30 -9.07
N ILE A 110 -3.77 25.36 -7.75
CA ILE A 110 -4.59 24.52 -6.87
C ILE A 110 -5.98 25.12 -6.75
N MET A 111 -6.99 24.32 -6.97
CA MET A 111 -8.40 24.70 -6.89
C MET A 111 -8.99 24.38 -5.51
N ALA A 112 -10.14 24.97 -5.19
CA ALA A 112 -10.77 24.81 -3.87
C ALA A 112 -11.25 23.39 -3.59
N ASP A 113 -11.60 22.63 -4.63
CA ASP A 113 -12.02 21.23 -4.55
C ASP A 113 -10.84 20.23 -4.45
N GLY A 114 -9.60 20.72 -4.34
CA GLY A 114 -8.41 19.89 -4.33
C GLY A 114 -7.97 19.38 -5.71
N SER A 115 -8.60 19.84 -6.79
CA SER A 115 -8.06 19.65 -8.14
C SER A 115 -6.93 20.64 -8.43
N ILE A 116 -6.19 20.40 -9.52
CA ILE A 116 -5.22 21.36 -10.05
C ILE A 116 -5.54 21.70 -11.50
N LYS A 117 -5.21 22.93 -11.89
CA LYS A 117 -5.44 23.45 -13.25
C LYS A 117 -4.17 23.95 -13.88
N HIS A 118 -3.85 23.41 -15.05
CA HIS A 118 -2.78 23.88 -15.93
C HIS A 118 -3.35 24.14 -17.32
N GLN A 119 -3.34 25.41 -17.76
CA GLN A 119 -3.97 25.84 -19.03
C GLN A 119 -5.41 25.30 -19.15
N ASN A 120 -5.70 24.50 -20.18
CA ASN A 120 -7.00 23.89 -20.45
C ASN A 120 -7.18 22.50 -19.79
N SER A 121 -6.26 22.09 -18.92
CA SER A 121 -6.30 20.78 -18.24
C SER A 121 -6.59 20.97 -16.76
N GLU A 122 -7.68 20.34 -16.29
CA GLU A 122 -8.09 20.37 -14.90
C GLU A 122 -8.38 18.95 -14.41
N GLY A 123 -8.09 18.67 -13.14
CA GLY A 123 -8.34 17.38 -12.51
C GLY A 123 -7.36 17.05 -11.38
N SER A 124 -7.24 15.76 -11.05
CA SER A 124 -6.34 15.31 -10.00
C SER A 124 -4.87 15.59 -10.33
N ILE A 125 -4.03 15.69 -9.29
CA ILE A 125 -2.58 15.89 -9.43
C ILE A 125 -1.93 14.83 -10.34
N HIS A 126 -2.47 13.61 -10.35
CA HIS A 126 -1.98 12.51 -11.18
C HIS A 126 -2.37 12.69 -12.66
N LYS A 127 -3.65 13.01 -12.90
CA LYS A 127 -4.22 13.17 -14.26
C LYS A 127 -3.58 14.32 -15.00
N VAL A 128 -3.43 15.48 -14.35
CA VAL A 128 -2.84 16.66 -14.97
C VAL A 128 -1.36 16.43 -15.25
N ALA A 129 -0.60 15.83 -14.31
CA ALA A 129 0.80 15.47 -14.54
C ALA A 129 0.95 14.50 -15.72
N ALA A 130 0.17 13.40 -15.76
CA ALA A 130 0.20 12.42 -16.84
C ALA A 130 -0.05 13.08 -18.22
N LYS A 131 -1.04 13.96 -18.30
CA LYS A 131 -1.36 14.69 -19.54
C LYS A 131 -0.21 15.59 -20.01
N ILE A 132 0.48 16.27 -19.09
CA ILE A 132 1.60 17.16 -19.41
C ILE A 132 2.80 16.40 -19.97
N ILE A 133 3.10 15.23 -19.37
CA ILE A 133 4.24 14.41 -19.82
C ILE A 133 3.90 13.46 -20.97
N GLY A 134 2.63 13.41 -21.41
CA GLY A 134 2.18 12.51 -22.49
C GLY A 134 2.19 11.03 -22.12
N ALA A 135 1.98 10.69 -20.83
CA ALA A 135 1.97 9.32 -20.33
C ALA A 135 0.57 8.87 -19.92
N GLU A 136 0.32 7.56 -19.91
CA GLU A 136 -0.96 6.99 -19.43
C GLU A 136 -1.20 7.25 -17.94
N SER A 137 -0.14 7.27 -17.14
CA SER A 137 -0.20 7.53 -15.70
C SER A 137 1.05 8.26 -15.20
N CYS A 138 0.90 9.03 -14.13
CA CYS A 138 2.00 9.71 -13.47
C CYS A 138 1.72 9.81 -11.97
N ASN A 139 2.77 9.66 -11.15
CA ASN A 139 2.65 9.91 -9.72
C ASN A 139 2.72 11.42 -9.44
N GLY A 140 1.58 12.07 -9.35
CA GLY A 140 1.50 13.51 -9.10
C GLY A 140 2.13 13.97 -7.78
N TRP A 141 2.20 13.12 -6.76
CA TRP A 141 2.84 13.45 -5.49
C TRP A 141 4.34 13.72 -5.62
N THR A 142 5.02 13.00 -6.49
CA THR A 142 6.45 13.16 -6.75
C THR A 142 6.74 14.09 -7.92
N TYR A 143 5.77 14.26 -8.85
CA TYR A 143 5.92 15.13 -10.00
C TYR A 143 5.81 16.61 -9.62
N TRP A 144 4.80 16.98 -8.81
CA TRP A 144 4.55 18.35 -8.41
C TRP A 144 5.39 18.74 -7.20
N HIS A 145 5.89 19.97 -7.26
CA HIS A 145 6.73 20.58 -6.23
C HIS A 145 6.12 21.92 -5.80
N TYR A 146 6.36 22.31 -4.58
CA TYR A 146 6.07 23.64 -4.06
C TYR A 146 7.37 24.32 -3.63
N ASN A 147 7.34 25.67 -3.58
CA ASN A 147 8.49 26.42 -3.11
C ASN A 147 8.39 26.60 -1.58
N GLU A 148 9.39 26.12 -0.86
CA GLU A 148 9.56 26.36 0.56
C GLU A 148 10.93 26.98 0.80
N ASN A 149 10.96 28.25 1.19
CA ASN A 149 12.18 29.00 1.49
C ASN A 149 13.21 28.97 0.32
N GLY A 150 12.73 29.10 -0.92
CA GLY A 150 13.59 29.08 -2.11
C GLY A 150 13.88 27.69 -2.68
N SER A 151 13.61 26.63 -1.94
CA SER A 151 13.83 25.25 -2.37
C SER A 151 12.57 24.64 -2.97
N MET A 152 12.74 23.83 -4.04
CA MET A 152 11.65 23.07 -4.67
C MET A 152 11.52 21.71 -4.00
N ILE A 153 10.43 21.51 -3.28
CA ILE A 153 10.16 20.30 -2.51
C ILE A 153 8.96 19.57 -3.10
N PRO A 154 9.01 18.22 -3.31
CA PRO A 154 7.86 17.46 -3.76
C PRO A 154 6.68 17.63 -2.80
N ILE A 155 5.46 17.76 -3.36
CA ILE A 155 4.24 17.88 -2.53
C ILE A 155 4.00 16.65 -1.65
N ASP A 156 4.59 15.50 -1.97
CA ASP A 156 4.57 14.31 -1.10
C ASP A 156 5.12 14.58 0.31
N ASN A 157 6.06 15.52 0.44
CA ASN A 157 6.61 15.91 1.74
C ASN A 157 5.54 16.47 2.67
N LEU A 158 4.58 17.25 2.15
CA LEU A 158 3.45 17.76 2.93
C LEU A 158 2.56 16.62 3.44
N ARG A 159 2.32 15.62 2.60
CA ARG A 159 1.59 14.41 2.98
C ARG A 159 2.33 13.62 4.07
N GLN A 160 3.64 13.47 3.96
CA GLN A 160 4.45 12.78 4.96
C GLN A 160 4.42 13.52 6.30
N ARG A 161 4.51 14.86 6.30
CA ARG A 161 4.41 15.68 7.53
C ARG A 161 3.09 15.45 8.27
N LEU A 162 1.98 15.28 7.54
CA LEU A 162 0.68 14.94 8.15
C LEU A 162 0.66 13.56 8.79
N LEU A 163 1.26 12.57 8.13
CA LEU A 163 1.34 11.20 8.65
C LEU A 163 2.12 11.13 9.95
N PHE A 164 3.19 11.92 10.07
CA PHE A 164 4.02 11.97 11.29
C PHE A 164 3.42 12.81 12.42
N LYS A 165 2.49 13.74 12.14
CA LYS A 165 1.81 14.52 13.20
C LYS A 165 0.70 13.74 13.90
N ASN A 166 0.19 12.69 13.30
CA ASN A 166 -0.90 11.86 13.80
C ASN A 166 -0.41 10.51 14.38
N THR A 167 0.89 10.37 14.60
CA THR A 167 1.53 9.24 15.31
C THR A 167 2.08 9.70 16.62
#